data_885033c520e219fd7f7fedb39a3a7ca2
#
_entry.id   885033c520e219fd7f7fedb39a3a7ca2
#
_cell.length_a   1.000
_cell.length_b   1.000
_cell.length_c   1.000
_cell.angle_alpha   90.00
_cell.angle_beta   90.00
_cell.angle_gamma   90.00
#
_symmetry.space_group_name_H-M   'P 1'
#
loop_
_entity.id
_entity.type
_entity.pdbx_description
1 polymer ?
#
loop_
_entity_poly.entity_id
_entity_poly.type
_entity_poly.pdbx_seq_one_letter_code
_entity_poly.pdbx_strand_id
1 'polypeptide(L)'
;MSVLKKLTASGDEMTLENLQMVGKALGSQYKKVSIGRDYGREGQLAFSAISSGIMAAGGSVKDAGVLPAPTLAYSAKGTGCSLMIGPPEKFDEHIGLRFMNADTSIFSDEQLESMHVDDKAAKLPAYNGVGDMTELTNSIGKHKSAILKEIGSADCPVCIDCSSNCASLIVPSLLIDIGCDVIAINSQLNLKTCQQRGIDAVSLRDLSGIVKSNKGDIGIAVNGDGSRVAAIDETGKYVEGGNLLALLAQSLNPRKVVVPVDTSMVINEITDASLIMTKTGEREISQAMIDNSADFGGSSNGAFIFPRMSYCPDGILSSAMVAKLSGENTLRSLVDGLPKVSREASRIIYERKRPDLTKRMNEEIRSLEYESLCTVEGWRVEMESGWYLIRFFEDNVISIIAEARDKVYMQCLMEIARDIVQHALK
;
A
#
# COMPACT_ATOMS: atom_id res chain seq x y z
N MET A 1 -6.38 -1.92 25.08
CA MET A 1 -6.17 -1.57 23.64
C MET A 1 -6.41 -0.08 23.53
N SER A 2 -5.47 0.70 22.97
CA SER A 2 -5.66 2.15 22.86
C SER A 2 -6.85 2.47 21.94
N VAL A 3 -7.48 3.63 22.16
CA VAL A 3 -8.59 4.10 21.29
C VAL A 3 -8.16 4.09 19.81
N LEU A 4 -6.93 4.47 19.52
CA LEU A 4 -6.37 4.49 18.17
C LEU A 4 -6.28 3.10 17.54
N LYS A 5 -5.83 2.08 18.26
CA LYS A 5 -5.76 0.71 17.73
C LYS A 5 -7.16 0.12 17.49
N LYS A 6 -8.14 0.48 18.32
CA LYS A 6 -9.53 0.09 18.09
C LYS A 6 -10.10 0.75 16.83
N LEU A 7 -9.84 2.05 16.62
CA LEU A 7 -10.33 2.80 15.47
C LEU A 7 -9.67 2.39 14.14
N THR A 8 -8.43 1.93 14.19
CA THR A 8 -7.73 1.38 13.00
C THR A 8 -8.03 -0.09 12.75
N ALA A 9 -8.56 -0.82 13.74
CA ALA A 9 -8.83 -2.26 13.66
C ALA A 9 -10.31 -2.63 13.47
N SER A 10 -11.25 -1.74 13.81
CA SER A 10 -12.69 -1.98 13.61
C SER A 10 -13.41 -0.66 13.36
N GLY A 11 -13.98 -0.51 12.17
CA GLY A 11 -14.77 0.68 11.79
C GLY A 11 -16.02 0.94 12.63
N ASP A 12 -16.47 -0.04 13.40
CA ASP A 12 -17.70 0.01 14.20
C ASP A 12 -17.69 1.02 15.38
N GLU A 13 -16.50 1.53 15.75
CA GLU A 13 -16.35 2.51 16.83
C GLU A 13 -16.05 3.94 16.33
N MET A 14 -16.26 4.25 15.06
CA MET A 14 -15.95 5.55 14.46
C MET A 14 -17.02 6.59 14.84
N THR A 15 -16.93 7.14 16.04
CA THR A 15 -17.79 8.24 16.52
C THR A 15 -17.04 9.57 16.46
N LEU A 16 -17.78 10.69 16.49
CA LEU A 16 -17.17 12.03 16.54
C LEU A 16 -16.30 12.22 17.78
N GLU A 17 -16.74 11.68 18.91
CA GLU A 17 -16.01 11.69 20.18
C GLU A 17 -14.67 10.96 20.04
N ASN A 18 -14.67 9.78 19.42
CA ASN A 18 -13.46 8.98 19.22
C ASN A 18 -12.50 9.69 18.25
N LEU A 19 -13.00 10.29 17.16
CA LEU A 19 -12.17 11.09 16.26
C LEU A 19 -11.56 12.30 16.97
N GLN A 20 -12.33 12.98 17.85
CA GLN A 20 -11.80 14.09 18.64
C GLN A 20 -10.76 13.60 19.66
N MET A 21 -10.92 12.40 20.23
CA MET A 21 -9.93 11.78 21.12
C MET A 21 -8.62 11.46 20.37
N VAL A 22 -8.72 10.97 19.14
CA VAL A 22 -7.54 10.82 18.24
C VAL A 22 -6.81 12.15 18.10
N GLY A 23 -7.56 13.21 17.82
CA GLY A 23 -6.99 14.55 17.72
C GLY A 23 -6.28 15.00 19.00
N LYS A 24 -6.89 14.78 20.16
CA LYS A 24 -6.27 15.12 21.48
C LYS A 24 -4.98 14.33 21.71
N ALA A 25 -4.96 13.04 21.39
CA ALA A 25 -3.76 12.22 21.52
C ALA A 25 -2.62 12.77 20.64
N LEU A 26 -2.92 13.06 19.37
CA LEU A 26 -1.95 13.66 18.43
C LEU A 26 -1.45 15.03 18.92
N GLY A 27 -2.35 15.93 19.32
CA GLY A 27 -2.00 17.27 19.77
C GLY A 27 -1.20 17.31 21.06
N SER A 28 -1.41 16.34 21.95
CA SER A 28 -0.62 16.19 23.19
C SER A 28 0.81 15.72 22.90
N GLN A 29 0.99 14.86 21.91
CA GLN A 29 2.30 14.27 21.59
C GLN A 29 3.08 15.08 20.56
N TYR A 30 2.39 15.66 19.58
CA TYR A 30 2.99 16.40 18.48
C TYR A 30 2.58 17.86 18.48
N LYS A 31 3.56 18.77 18.47
CA LYS A 31 3.29 20.22 18.41
C LYS A 31 2.70 20.67 17.08
N LYS A 32 2.96 19.92 15.99
CA LYS A 32 2.47 20.21 14.64
C LYS A 32 2.01 18.92 13.98
N VAL A 33 0.78 18.90 13.47
CA VAL A 33 0.20 17.79 12.74
C VAL A 33 -0.28 18.27 11.37
N SER A 34 0.23 17.67 10.30
CA SER A 34 -0.25 17.95 8.94
C SER A 34 -1.39 16.97 8.61
N ILE A 35 -2.53 17.46 8.16
CA ILE A 35 -3.69 16.64 7.84
C ILE A 35 -4.09 16.82 6.38
N GLY A 36 -4.13 15.72 5.63
CA GLY A 36 -4.73 15.63 4.31
C GLY A 36 -5.97 14.74 4.33
N ARG A 37 -6.82 14.88 3.33
CA ARG A 37 -8.03 14.06 3.21
C ARG A 37 -8.37 13.73 1.76
N ASP A 38 -9.15 12.68 1.58
CA ASP A 38 -9.76 12.37 0.29
C ASP A 38 -10.97 13.29 -0.02
N TYR A 39 -11.59 13.09 -1.18
CA TYR A 39 -12.76 13.83 -1.60
C TYR A 39 -14.04 13.15 -1.12
N GLY A 40 -14.14 12.92 0.21
CA GLY A 40 -15.33 12.35 0.85
C GLY A 40 -15.96 13.32 1.85
N ARG A 41 -17.28 13.23 2.06
CA ARG A 41 -17.97 14.01 3.10
C ARG A 41 -17.54 13.56 4.49
N GLU A 42 -17.34 12.27 4.64
CA GLU A 42 -16.86 11.64 5.85
C GLU A 42 -15.44 12.11 6.19
N GLY A 43 -14.58 12.25 5.18
CA GLY A 43 -13.22 12.81 5.33
C GLY A 43 -13.22 14.24 5.85
N GLN A 44 -14.15 15.09 5.37
CA GLN A 44 -14.30 16.46 5.86
C GLN A 44 -14.82 16.49 7.30
N LEU A 45 -15.76 15.60 7.65
CA LEU A 45 -16.28 15.50 9.01
C LEU A 45 -15.20 15.06 9.99
N ALA A 46 -14.45 14.01 9.65
CA ALA A 46 -13.34 13.50 10.45
C ALA A 46 -12.24 14.55 10.63
N PHE A 47 -11.88 15.25 9.55
CA PHE A 47 -10.93 16.38 9.61
C PHE A 47 -11.33 17.41 10.66
N SER A 48 -12.59 17.82 10.67
CA SER A 48 -13.10 18.83 11.61
C SER A 48 -13.01 18.33 13.07
N ALA A 49 -13.43 17.09 13.33
CA ALA A 49 -13.40 16.50 14.66
C ALA A 49 -11.95 16.32 15.18
N ILE A 50 -11.07 15.75 14.35
CA ILE A 50 -9.66 15.50 14.72
C ILE A 50 -8.92 16.83 14.92
N SER A 51 -9.10 17.81 14.02
CA SER A 51 -8.46 19.12 14.12
C SER A 51 -8.87 19.86 15.39
N SER A 52 -10.16 19.81 15.76
CA SER A 52 -10.61 20.41 17.03
C SER A 52 -9.94 19.76 18.25
N GLY A 53 -9.75 18.44 18.21
CA GLY A 53 -9.04 17.70 19.27
C GLY A 53 -7.57 18.10 19.39
N ILE A 54 -6.85 18.22 18.27
CA ILE A 54 -5.45 18.64 18.22
C ILE A 54 -5.30 20.03 18.83
N MET A 55 -6.11 20.99 18.37
CA MET A 55 -6.05 22.38 18.87
C MET A 55 -6.43 22.47 20.35
N ALA A 56 -7.41 21.71 20.78
CA ALA A 56 -7.80 21.63 22.20
C ALA A 56 -6.68 21.08 23.11
N ALA A 57 -5.78 20.26 22.57
CA ALA A 57 -4.60 19.76 23.27
C ALA A 57 -3.37 20.68 23.13
N GLY A 58 -3.50 21.86 22.50
CA GLY A 58 -2.42 22.82 22.31
C GLY A 58 -1.51 22.53 21.11
N GLY A 59 -1.81 21.50 20.30
CA GLY A 59 -1.12 21.22 19.04
C GLY A 59 -1.64 22.09 17.90
N SER A 60 -0.80 22.40 16.92
CA SER A 60 -1.19 23.16 15.71
C SER A 60 -1.45 22.23 14.54
N VAL A 61 -2.46 22.55 13.73
CA VAL A 61 -2.86 21.83 12.53
C VAL A 61 -2.34 22.54 11.29
N LYS A 62 -1.75 21.77 10.36
CA LYS A 62 -1.52 22.20 8.98
C LYS A 62 -2.51 21.51 8.06
N ASP A 63 -3.51 22.22 7.60
CA ASP A 63 -4.50 21.71 6.64
C ASP A 63 -3.86 21.62 5.25
N ALA A 64 -3.66 20.40 4.77
CA ALA A 64 -3.16 20.12 3.43
C ALA A 64 -4.27 20.06 2.37
N GLY A 65 -5.53 20.09 2.80
CA GLY A 65 -6.69 20.01 1.91
C GLY A 65 -6.95 18.60 1.36
N VAL A 66 -7.61 18.58 0.21
CA VAL A 66 -7.86 17.34 -0.55
C VAL A 66 -6.66 17.05 -1.43
N LEU A 67 -6.00 15.91 -1.22
CA LEU A 67 -4.80 15.51 -1.95
C LEU A 67 -4.49 14.01 -1.74
N PRO A 68 -3.65 13.39 -2.61
CA PRO A 68 -3.22 12.01 -2.43
C PRO A 68 -2.33 11.80 -1.21
N ALA A 69 -2.38 10.59 -0.64
CA ALA A 69 -1.57 10.20 0.51
C ALA A 69 -0.06 10.38 0.30
N PRO A 70 0.55 9.94 -0.84
CA PRO A 70 1.98 10.20 -1.09
C PRO A 70 2.30 11.68 -1.25
N THR A 71 1.37 12.49 -1.74
CA THR A 71 1.53 13.95 -1.84
C THR A 71 1.58 14.59 -0.45
N LEU A 72 0.73 14.14 0.48
CA LEU A 72 0.81 14.56 1.88
C LEU A 72 2.15 14.15 2.48
N ALA A 73 2.53 12.88 2.37
CA ALA A 73 3.79 12.35 2.89
C ALA A 73 4.99 13.17 2.43
N TYR A 74 5.09 13.42 1.11
CA TYR A 74 6.17 14.22 0.54
C TYR A 74 6.19 15.67 1.07
N SER A 75 5.03 16.32 1.13
CA SER A 75 4.92 17.74 1.48
C SER A 75 5.04 18.02 2.98
N ALA A 76 4.66 17.04 3.81
CA ALA A 76 4.72 17.14 5.27
C ALA A 76 6.03 16.60 5.86
N LYS A 77 6.97 16.16 5.03
CA LYS A 77 8.28 15.66 5.47
C LYS A 77 8.98 16.64 6.40
N GLY A 78 9.46 16.13 7.55
CA GLY A 78 10.10 16.96 8.58
C GLY A 78 9.13 17.73 9.50
N THR A 79 7.81 17.65 9.30
CA THR A 79 6.82 18.12 10.30
C THR A 79 6.54 17.02 11.32
N GLY A 80 6.16 17.34 12.54
CA GLY A 80 6.08 16.39 13.65
C GLY A 80 5.37 15.05 13.34
N CYS A 81 4.15 15.13 12.75
CA CYS A 81 3.35 13.98 12.35
C CYS A 81 2.46 14.38 11.16
N SER A 82 2.08 13.43 10.35
CA SER A 82 1.03 13.64 9.34
C SER A 82 -0.05 12.56 9.41
N LEU A 83 -1.27 12.96 9.06
CA LEU A 83 -2.45 12.10 9.05
C LEU A 83 -3.16 12.22 7.71
N MET A 84 -3.28 11.13 6.99
CA MET A 84 -4.17 11.04 5.83
C MET A 84 -5.49 10.43 6.25
N ILE A 85 -6.57 11.15 5.99
CA ILE A 85 -7.95 10.69 6.14
C ILE A 85 -8.43 10.30 4.75
N GLY A 86 -8.69 9.02 4.55
CA GLY A 86 -9.00 8.50 3.22
C GLY A 86 -10.05 7.41 3.24
N PRO A 87 -10.24 6.73 2.12
CA PRO A 87 -11.13 5.60 2.07
C PRO A 87 -10.62 4.48 2.99
N PRO A 88 -11.53 3.71 3.59
CA PRO A 88 -11.16 2.60 4.44
C PRO A 88 -10.44 1.49 3.65
N GLU A 89 -9.67 0.67 4.33
CA GLU A 89 -9.03 -0.50 3.70
C GLU A 89 -10.04 -1.63 3.43
N LYS A 90 -11.12 -1.70 4.22
CA LYS A 90 -12.20 -2.69 4.07
C LYS A 90 -13.50 -2.00 3.68
N PHE A 91 -14.29 -2.65 2.85
CA PHE A 91 -15.55 -2.12 2.30
C PHE A 91 -16.60 -1.74 3.37
N ASP A 92 -16.56 -2.36 4.54
CA ASP A 92 -17.52 -2.15 5.63
C ASP A 92 -17.13 -1.01 6.58
N GLU A 93 -15.97 -0.38 6.37
CA GLU A 93 -15.49 0.73 7.18
C GLU A 93 -15.87 2.07 6.54
N HIS A 94 -16.09 3.10 7.38
CA HIS A 94 -16.50 4.41 6.90
C HIS A 94 -15.30 5.30 6.51
N ILE A 95 -14.18 5.22 7.22
CA ILE A 95 -13.02 6.11 7.08
C ILE A 95 -11.74 5.35 7.42
N GLY A 96 -10.71 5.51 6.59
CA GLY A 96 -9.35 5.06 6.87
C GLY A 96 -8.50 6.19 7.45
N LEU A 97 -7.70 5.88 8.46
CA LEU A 97 -6.74 6.80 9.08
C LEU A 97 -5.31 6.27 8.92
N ARG A 98 -4.49 6.94 8.11
CA ARG A 98 -3.08 6.60 7.94
C ARG A 98 -2.20 7.63 8.64
N PHE A 99 -1.55 7.21 9.71
CA PHE A 99 -0.61 8.04 10.48
C PHE A 99 0.81 7.85 9.96
N MET A 100 1.53 8.94 9.79
CA MET A 100 2.91 8.94 9.31
C MET A 100 3.80 9.80 10.21
N ASN A 101 5.01 9.33 10.44
CA ASN A 101 6.07 10.02 11.17
C ASN A 101 6.64 11.21 10.38
N ALA A 102 7.51 11.98 11.02
CA ALA A 102 8.20 13.11 10.38
C ALA A 102 9.12 12.68 9.21
N ASP A 103 9.62 11.45 9.22
CA ASP A 103 10.38 10.82 8.13
C ASP A 103 9.50 10.19 7.05
N THR A 104 8.19 10.30 7.23
CA THR A 104 7.13 9.76 6.34
C THR A 104 6.86 8.27 6.48
N SER A 105 7.52 7.56 7.41
CA SER A 105 7.18 6.18 7.72
C SER A 105 5.78 6.05 8.31
N ILE A 106 5.12 4.94 8.02
CA ILE A 106 3.81 4.66 8.59
C ILE A 106 3.99 4.25 10.07
N PHE A 107 3.12 4.73 10.96
CA PHE A 107 3.17 4.38 12.39
C PHE A 107 3.15 2.87 12.60
N SER A 108 4.03 2.39 13.49
CA SER A 108 3.99 0.99 13.93
C SER A 108 2.81 0.72 14.87
N ASP A 109 2.51 -0.56 15.10
CA ASP A 109 1.48 -0.95 16.07
C ASP A 109 1.82 -0.48 17.49
N GLU A 110 3.11 -0.53 17.86
CA GLU A 110 3.58 -0.05 19.16
C GLU A 110 3.36 1.46 19.31
N GLN A 111 3.60 2.23 18.25
CA GLN A 111 3.31 3.67 18.24
C GLN A 111 1.81 3.93 18.44
N LEU A 112 0.94 3.23 17.70
CA LEU A 112 -0.51 3.35 17.86
C LEU A 112 -1.00 2.92 19.25
N GLU A 113 -0.40 1.88 19.85
CA GLU A 113 -0.69 1.43 21.20
C GLU A 113 -0.23 2.39 22.29
N SER A 114 0.90 3.08 22.07
CA SER A 114 1.46 4.04 23.02
C SER A 114 0.70 5.37 23.08
N MET A 115 -0.13 5.66 22.06
CA MET A 115 -0.91 6.89 22.01
C MET A 115 -2.10 6.83 22.97
N HIS A 116 -1.97 7.49 24.11
CA HIS A 116 -3.01 7.61 25.11
C HIS A 116 -3.61 9.02 25.13
N VAL A 117 -4.90 9.10 25.34
CA VAL A 117 -5.57 10.36 25.67
C VAL A 117 -5.41 10.56 27.17
N ASP A 118 -4.78 11.65 27.58
CA ASP A 118 -4.77 12.04 28.99
C ASP A 118 -6.20 12.50 29.39
N ASP A 119 -6.80 11.86 30.38
CA ASP A 119 -8.13 12.24 30.89
C ASP A 119 -8.19 13.69 31.39
N LYS A 120 -7.03 14.28 31.71
CA LYS A 120 -6.93 15.71 32.03
C LYS A 120 -7.15 16.63 30.84
N ALA A 121 -7.02 16.13 29.60
CA ALA A 121 -7.32 16.84 28.35
C ALA A 121 -8.84 17.06 28.13
N ALA A 122 -9.70 16.72 29.06
CA ALA A 122 -11.15 16.95 28.99
C ALA A 122 -11.52 18.44 29.11
N LYS A 123 -10.65 19.28 29.71
CA LYS A 123 -10.88 20.72 29.85
C LYS A 123 -10.22 21.48 28.69
N LEU A 124 -10.95 22.43 28.12
CA LEU A 124 -10.37 23.36 27.16
C LEU A 124 -9.20 24.12 27.80
N PRO A 125 -8.08 24.30 27.11
CA PRO A 125 -6.96 25.07 27.60
C PRO A 125 -7.36 26.56 27.75
N ALA A 126 -6.57 27.34 28.48
CA ALA A 126 -6.71 28.77 28.51
C ALA A 126 -6.52 29.38 27.08
N TYR A 127 -7.03 30.57 26.87
CA TYR A 127 -7.05 31.23 25.54
C TYR A 127 -5.72 31.13 24.77
N ASN A 128 -4.59 31.34 25.45
CA ASN A 128 -3.25 31.25 24.85
C ASN A 128 -2.67 29.81 24.76
N GLY A 129 -3.41 28.83 25.21
CA GLY A 129 -3.02 27.41 25.14
C GLY A 129 -3.72 26.63 24.02
N VAL A 130 -4.64 27.26 23.28
CA VAL A 130 -5.28 26.66 22.10
C VAL A 130 -4.32 26.69 20.92
N GLY A 131 -4.20 25.58 20.20
CA GLY A 131 -3.35 25.50 19.01
C GLY A 131 -3.94 26.23 17.80
N ASP A 132 -3.10 26.50 16.82
CA ASP A 132 -3.46 27.19 15.59
C ASP A 132 -3.81 26.24 14.45
N MET A 133 -4.54 26.75 13.44
CA MET A 133 -4.70 26.08 12.15
C MET A 133 -4.15 26.97 11.03
N THR A 134 -3.29 26.40 10.19
CA THR A 134 -2.71 27.06 9.02
C THR A 134 -2.74 26.12 7.81
N GLU A 135 -2.68 26.66 6.60
CA GLU A 135 -2.63 25.86 5.38
C GLU A 135 -1.23 25.31 5.09
N LEU A 136 -1.17 24.08 4.56
CA LEU A 136 0.02 23.49 3.93
C LEU A 136 -0.07 23.72 2.41
N THR A 137 0.47 24.86 1.95
CA THR A 137 0.31 25.34 0.59
C THR A 137 1.17 24.59 -0.44
N ASN A 138 0.66 24.53 -1.68
CA ASN A 138 1.38 24.00 -2.86
C ASN A 138 1.90 22.57 -2.74
N SER A 139 1.20 21.70 -2.00
CA SER A 139 1.61 20.32 -1.78
C SER A 139 1.65 19.54 -3.10
N ILE A 140 0.61 19.66 -3.93
CA ILE A 140 0.52 19.00 -5.25
C ILE A 140 1.64 19.45 -6.16
N GLY A 141 1.88 20.78 -6.27
CA GLY A 141 2.94 21.33 -7.12
C GLY A 141 4.34 20.87 -6.71
N LYS A 142 4.62 20.80 -5.41
CA LYS A 142 5.91 20.32 -4.88
C LYS A 142 6.16 18.84 -5.24
N HIS A 143 5.17 17.97 -4.99
CA HIS A 143 5.29 16.54 -5.28
C HIS A 143 5.39 16.30 -6.79
N LYS A 144 4.53 16.92 -7.60
CA LYS A 144 4.58 16.85 -9.07
C LYS A 144 5.94 17.28 -9.61
N SER A 145 6.49 18.42 -9.15
CA SER A 145 7.80 18.90 -9.57
C SER A 145 8.94 17.93 -9.23
N ALA A 146 8.86 17.27 -8.07
CA ALA A 146 9.85 16.27 -7.69
C ALA A 146 9.79 15.04 -8.61
N ILE A 147 8.58 14.56 -8.93
CA ILE A 147 8.38 13.43 -9.86
C ILE A 147 8.87 13.79 -11.26
N LEU A 148 8.53 14.99 -11.77
CA LEU A 148 9.02 15.46 -13.09
C LEU A 148 10.55 15.45 -13.16
N LYS A 149 11.22 15.90 -12.11
CA LYS A 149 12.69 15.87 -12.02
C LYS A 149 13.26 14.45 -12.03
N GLU A 150 12.56 13.51 -11.39
CA GLU A 150 12.96 12.11 -11.27
C GLU A 150 12.77 11.33 -12.57
N ILE A 151 11.63 11.52 -13.20
CA ILE A 151 11.24 10.75 -14.41
C ILE A 151 11.88 11.33 -15.69
N GLY A 152 11.96 12.65 -15.78
CA GLY A 152 12.33 13.35 -17.00
C GLY A 152 11.17 13.33 -18.01
N SER A 153 11.34 12.65 -19.14
CA SER A 153 10.31 12.52 -20.18
C SER A 153 9.88 11.07 -20.39
N ALA A 154 8.65 10.89 -20.84
CA ALA A 154 8.11 9.62 -21.32
C ALA A 154 7.24 9.93 -22.57
N ASP A 155 7.36 9.11 -23.61
CA ASP A 155 6.54 9.22 -24.82
C ASP A 155 5.72 7.94 -24.96
N CYS A 156 4.51 7.97 -24.38
CA CYS A 156 3.65 6.80 -24.31
C CYS A 156 2.18 7.24 -24.33
N PRO A 157 1.34 6.71 -25.24
CA PRO A 157 -0.09 6.92 -25.17
C PRO A 157 -0.69 6.13 -23.98
N VAL A 158 -1.43 6.82 -23.10
CA VAL A 158 -1.92 6.29 -21.82
C VAL A 158 -3.40 6.54 -21.64
N CYS A 159 -4.16 5.49 -21.33
CA CYS A 159 -5.49 5.59 -20.74
C CYS A 159 -5.36 5.53 -19.21
N ILE A 160 -5.65 6.62 -18.49
CA ILE A 160 -5.53 6.69 -17.03
C ILE A 160 -6.90 6.67 -16.35
N ASP A 161 -7.09 5.77 -15.38
CA ASP A 161 -8.23 5.77 -14.46
C ASP A 161 -7.81 6.31 -13.09
N CYS A 162 -8.43 7.41 -12.65
CA CYS A 162 -8.13 8.10 -11.39
C CYS A 162 -9.12 7.78 -10.26
N SER A 163 -9.96 6.77 -10.40
CA SER A 163 -10.93 6.35 -9.37
C SER A 163 -11.88 7.46 -8.87
N SER A 164 -12.09 8.53 -9.64
CA SER A 164 -12.92 9.70 -9.29
C SER A 164 -12.57 10.38 -7.96
N ASN A 165 -11.34 10.27 -7.49
CA ASN A 165 -10.87 10.78 -6.21
C ASN A 165 -9.58 11.61 -6.36
N CYS A 166 -8.84 11.85 -5.28
CA CYS A 166 -7.74 12.84 -5.22
C CYS A 166 -6.56 12.55 -6.16
N ALA A 167 -6.38 11.31 -6.66
CA ALA A 167 -5.44 11.03 -7.74
C ALA A 167 -5.72 11.86 -9.00
N SER A 168 -6.98 12.22 -9.26
CA SER A 168 -7.42 13.09 -10.37
C SER A 168 -6.75 14.47 -10.37
N LEU A 169 -6.34 14.94 -9.20
CA LEU A 169 -5.75 16.29 -9.03
C LEU A 169 -4.31 16.38 -9.54
N ILE A 170 -3.64 15.27 -9.76
CA ILE A 170 -2.21 15.26 -10.09
C ILE A 170 -1.87 14.36 -11.29
N VAL A 171 -2.41 13.14 -11.36
CA VAL A 171 -1.92 12.11 -12.31
C VAL A 171 -2.10 12.49 -13.77
N PRO A 172 -3.29 12.94 -14.27
CA PRO A 172 -3.45 13.27 -15.67
C PRO A 172 -2.49 14.39 -16.12
N SER A 173 -2.39 15.46 -15.31
CA SER A 173 -1.50 16.58 -15.64
C SER A 173 -0.02 16.22 -15.52
N LEU A 174 0.35 15.30 -14.63
CA LEU A 174 1.71 14.78 -14.51
C LEU A 174 2.11 13.99 -15.76
N LEU A 175 1.23 13.09 -16.23
CA LEU A 175 1.49 12.26 -17.41
C LEU A 175 1.62 13.14 -18.68
N ILE A 176 0.77 14.16 -18.84
CA ILE A 176 0.90 15.14 -19.92
C ILE A 176 2.24 15.88 -19.84
N ASP A 177 2.65 16.33 -18.65
CA ASP A 177 3.88 17.11 -18.49
C ASP A 177 5.16 16.28 -18.74
N ILE A 178 5.11 14.96 -18.58
CA ILE A 178 6.23 14.08 -18.96
C ILE A 178 6.23 13.72 -20.44
N GLY A 179 5.18 14.11 -21.21
CA GLY A 179 5.11 13.94 -22.67
C GLY A 179 4.15 12.86 -23.16
N CYS A 180 3.33 12.27 -22.29
CA CYS A 180 2.35 11.26 -22.68
C CYS A 180 1.14 11.86 -23.40
N ASP A 181 0.58 11.13 -24.39
CA ASP A 181 -0.77 11.38 -24.90
C ASP A 181 -1.78 10.70 -23.96
N VAL A 182 -2.69 11.48 -23.36
CA VAL A 182 -3.48 11.02 -22.20
C VAL A 182 -4.97 11.02 -22.47
N ILE A 183 -5.58 9.86 -22.38
CA ILE A 183 -7.04 9.69 -22.24
C ILE A 183 -7.35 9.45 -20.76
N ALA A 184 -8.03 10.40 -20.11
CA ALA A 184 -8.34 10.30 -18.69
C ALA A 184 -9.80 9.93 -18.46
N ILE A 185 -10.03 8.84 -17.71
CA ILE A 185 -11.35 8.40 -17.24
C ILE A 185 -11.43 8.48 -15.73
N ASN A 186 -12.64 8.61 -15.19
CA ASN A 186 -12.84 8.78 -13.74
C ASN A 186 -11.88 9.82 -13.13
N SER A 187 -11.56 10.88 -13.90
CA SER A 187 -10.58 11.92 -13.55
C SER A 187 -11.22 13.17 -12.96
N GLN A 188 -12.46 13.08 -12.52
CA GLN A 188 -13.20 14.16 -11.87
C GLN A 188 -13.44 13.80 -10.40
N LEU A 189 -13.28 14.78 -9.51
CA LEU A 189 -13.73 14.63 -8.13
C LEU A 189 -15.26 14.49 -8.09
N ASN A 190 -15.76 13.34 -7.70
CA ASN A 190 -17.18 13.04 -7.73
C ASN A 190 -17.63 12.24 -6.51
N LEU A 191 -18.42 12.89 -5.62
CA LEU A 191 -18.93 12.29 -4.39
C LEU A 191 -19.79 11.03 -4.59
N LYS A 192 -20.36 10.83 -5.78
CA LYS A 192 -21.18 9.64 -6.05
C LYS A 192 -20.33 8.44 -6.52
N THR A 193 -19.17 8.68 -7.07
CA THR A 193 -18.30 7.67 -7.68
C THR A 193 -16.91 7.56 -7.05
N CYS A 194 -16.60 8.43 -6.07
CA CYS A 194 -15.35 8.38 -5.31
C CYS A 194 -15.27 7.21 -4.32
N GLN A 195 -16.23 6.29 -4.36
CA GLN A 195 -16.18 5.05 -3.57
C GLN A 195 -14.96 4.23 -3.97
N GLN A 196 -14.44 3.50 -3.00
CA GLN A 196 -13.31 2.59 -3.22
C GLN A 196 -13.61 1.63 -4.37
N ARG A 197 -13.01 1.89 -5.53
CA ARG A 197 -12.92 0.91 -6.59
C ARG A 197 -11.61 0.15 -6.41
N GLY A 198 -11.69 -1.18 -6.47
CA GLY A 198 -10.50 -2.00 -6.60
C GLY A 198 -9.72 -1.63 -7.87
N ILE A 199 -8.44 -1.87 -7.84
CA ILE A 199 -7.56 -1.78 -9.04
C ILE A 199 -7.14 -3.18 -9.52
N ASP A 200 -8.01 -4.17 -9.29
CA ASP A 200 -7.86 -5.55 -9.78
C ASP A 200 -8.43 -5.71 -11.20
N ALA A 201 -8.15 -6.87 -11.81
CA ALA A 201 -8.57 -7.18 -13.18
C ALA A 201 -10.09 -7.10 -13.40
N VAL A 202 -10.90 -7.36 -12.38
CA VAL A 202 -12.37 -7.31 -12.47
C VAL A 202 -12.85 -5.87 -12.45
N SER A 203 -12.31 -5.06 -11.56
CA SER A 203 -12.64 -3.65 -11.40
C SER A 203 -12.21 -2.80 -12.60
N LEU A 204 -11.15 -3.21 -13.31
CA LEU A 204 -10.57 -2.49 -14.45
C LEU A 204 -11.06 -2.96 -15.83
N ARG A 205 -12.21 -3.66 -15.92
CA ARG A 205 -12.76 -4.13 -17.20
C ARG A 205 -13.04 -3.00 -18.19
N ASP A 206 -13.55 -1.86 -17.71
CA ASP A 206 -13.85 -0.72 -18.55
C ASP A 206 -12.56 -0.12 -19.12
N LEU A 207 -11.52 0.06 -18.29
CA LEU A 207 -10.22 0.52 -18.74
C LEU A 207 -9.61 -0.46 -19.76
N SER A 208 -9.67 -1.76 -19.51
CA SER A 208 -9.23 -2.81 -20.44
C SER A 208 -9.96 -2.72 -21.80
N GLY A 209 -11.28 -2.43 -21.78
CA GLY A 209 -12.08 -2.24 -22.98
C GLY A 209 -11.65 -1.02 -23.81
N ILE A 210 -11.34 0.09 -23.14
CA ILE A 210 -10.87 1.33 -23.78
C ILE A 210 -9.50 1.09 -24.42
N VAL A 211 -8.55 0.50 -23.69
CA VAL A 211 -7.21 0.16 -24.21
C VAL A 211 -7.30 -0.73 -25.45
N LYS A 212 -8.16 -1.76 -25.43
CA LYS A 212 -8.37 -2.62 -26.61
C LYS A 212 -8.89 -1.87 -27.83
N SER A 213 -9.67 -0.81 -27.61
CA SER A 213 -10.26 0.00 -28.68
C SER A 213 -9.25 1.00 -29.26
N ASN A 214 -8.32 1.47 -28.42
CA ASN A 214 -7.27 2.42 -28.78
C ASN A 214 -5.96 1.65 -28.93
N LYS A 215 -5.68 1.19 -30.14
CA LYS A 215 -4.50 0.36 -30.42
C LYS A 215 -3.20 1.11 -30.13
N GLY A 216 -2.37 0.52 -29.28
CA GLY A 216 -1.06 1.07 -28.89
C GLY A 216 -1.03 1.75 -27.53
N ASP A 217 -2.18 2.05 -26.95
CA ASP A 217 -2.26 2.64 -25.61
C ASP A 217 -2.01 1.58 -24.53
N ILE A 218 -1.45 2.03 -23.41
CA ILE A 218 -1.50 1.26 -22.15
C ILE A 218 -2.59 1.81 -21.25
N GLY A 219 -3.08 0.96 -20.34
CA GLY A 219 -3.95 1.38 -19.25
C GLY A 219 -3.17 1.52 -17.96
N ILE A 220 -3.38 2.61 -17.25
CA ILE A 220 -2.88 2.80 -15.88
C ILE A 220 -4.09 3.10 -15.01
N ALA A 221 -4.15 2.52 -13.81
CA ALA A 221 -5.16 2.86 -12.81
C ALA A 221 -4.48 3.21 -11.49
N VAL A 222 -4.94 4.29 -10.87
CA VAL A 222 -4.46 4.72 -9.56
C VAL A 222 -5.65 4.71 -8.60
N ASN A 223 -5.48 4.10 -7.43
CA ASN A 223 -6.55 4.04 -6.43
C ASN A 223 -6.90 5.43 -5.86
N GLY A 224 -8.01 5.51 -5.14
CA GLY A 224 -8.60 6.77 -4.73
C GLY A 224 -7.67 7.68 -3.91
N ASP A 225 -6.87 7.12 -3.01
CA ASP A 225 -5.91 7.88 -2.19
C ASP A 225 -4.53 8.07 -2.85
N GLY A 226 -4.33 7.55 -4.06
CA GLY A 226 -3.10 7.72 -4.82
C GLY A 226 -1.93 6.84 -4.37
N SER A 227 -2.14 5.87 -3.47
CA SER A 227 -1.08 5.04 -2.92
C SER A 227 -0.73 3.81 -3.76
N ARG A 228 -1.64 3.34 -4.62
CA ARG A 228 -1.48 2.11 -5.41
C ARG A 228 -1.70 2.34 -6.89
N VAL A 229 -1.02 1.53 -7.70
CA VAL A 229 -1.12 1.54 -9.15
C VAL A 229 -1.38 0.14 -9.69
N ALA A 230 -2.11 0.05 -10.78
CA ALA A 230 -2.23 -1.15 -11.61
C ALA A 230 -2.06 -0.77 -13.08
N ALA A 231 -1.72 -1.74 -13.91
CA ALA A 231 -1.51 -1.53 -15.33
C ALA A 231 -2.26 -2.55 -16.20
N ILE A 232 -2.60 -2.11 -17.41
CA ILE A 232 -3.17 -2.89 -18.51
C ILE A 232 -2.19 -2.76 -19.69
N ASP A 233 -1.78 -3.87 -20.27
CA ASP A 233 -0.89 -3.86 -21.44
C ASP A 233 -1.63 -3.42 -22.73
N GLU A 234 -0.90 -3.19 -23.81
CA GLU A 234 -1.41 -2.71 -25.10
C GLU A 234 -2.42 -3.69 -25.75
N THR A 235 -2.51 -4.92 -25.26
CA THR A 235 -3.51 -5.90 -25.69
C THR A 235 -4.79 -5.86 -24.87
N GLY A 236 -4.82 -5.00 -23.84
CA GLY A 236 -5.90 -4.87 -22.88
C GLY A 236 -5.90 -5.95 -21.82
N LYS A 237 -4.78 -6.62 -21.55
CA LYS A 237 -4.63 -7.57 -20.45
C LYS A 237 -4.14 -6.89 -19.21
N TYR A 238 -4.70 -7.29 -18.08
CA TYR A 238 -4.22 -6.88 -16.77
C TYR A 238 -2.80 -7.39 -16.51
N VAL A 239 -1.93 -6.52 -16.06
CA VAL A 239 -0.57 -6.86 -15.63
C VAL A 239 -0.63 -7.22 -14.15
N GLU A 240 -0.31 -8.47 -13.84
CA GLU A 240 -0.26 -8.93 -12.45
C GLU A 240 0.70 -8.08 -11.62
N GLY A 241 0.26 -7.67 -10.42
CA GLY A 241 1.03 -6.73 -9.60
C GLY A 241 2.42 -7.26 -9.20
N GLY A 242 2.61 -8.57 -9.12
CA GLY A 242 3.93 -9.19 -8.94
C GLY A 242 4.87 -8.94 -10.14
N ASN A 243 4.33 -8.98 -11.36
CA ASN A 243 5.10 -8.65 -12.57
C ASN A 243 5.45 -7.16 -12.60
N LEU A 244 4.51 -6.31 -12.20
CA LEU A 244 4.76 -4.87 -12.13
C LEU A 244 5.82 -4.52 -11.09
N LEU A 245 5.77 -5.16 -9.90
CA LEU A 245 6.80 -5.07 -8.87
C LEU A 245 8.18 -5.46 -9.43
N ALA A 246 8.23 -6.58 -10.14
CA ALA A 246 9.43 -7.11 -10.77
C ALA A 246 10.02 -6.13 -11.80
N LEU A 247 9.21 -5.63 -12.72
CA LEU A 247 9.63 -4.67 -13.75
C LEU A 247 10.16 -3.36 -13.14
N LEU A 248 9.50 -2.85 -12.10
CA LEU A 248 9.95 -1.65 -11.39
C LEU A 248 11.27 -1.91 -10.64
N ALA A 249 11.42 -3.05 -9.98
CA ALA A 249 12.68 -3.42 -9.34
C ALA A 249 13.82 -3.55 -10.36
N GLN A 250 13.57 -4.18 -11.50
CA GLN A 250 14.55 -4.29 -12.58
C GLN A 250 14.99 -2.91 -13.11
N SER A 251 14.02 -2.03 -13.37
CA SER A 251 14.29 -0.68 -13.89
C SER A 251 15.05 0.20 -12.90
N LEU A 252 14.76 0.08 -11.61
CA LEU A 252 15.40 0.85 -10.54
C LEU A 252 16.80 0.35 -10.20
N ASN A 253 17.08 -0.92 -10.45
CA ASN A 253 18.31 -1.61 -10.09
C ASN A 253 18.76 -1.31 -8.64
N PRO A 254 17.91 -1.56 -7.64
CA PRO A 254 18.19 -1.23 -6.24
C PRO A 254 19.21 -2.22 -5.66
N ARG A 255 19.94 -1.81 -4.62
CA ARG A 255 20.83 -2.72 -3.87
C ARG A 255 20.04 -3.59 -2.90
N LYS A 256 19.00 -3.05 -2.29
CA LYS A 256 18.14 -3.74 -1.33
C LYS A 256 16.67 -3.47 -1.65
N VAL A 257 15.88 -4.53 -1.65
CA VAL A 257 14.43 -4.49 -1.86
C VAL A 257 13.71 -5.14 -0.67
N VAL A 258 12.70 -4.47 -0.14
CA VAL A 258 11.81 -5.04 0.88
C VAL A 258 10.51 -5.49 0.23
N VAL A 259 10.14 -6.75 0.48
CA VAL A 259 8.93 -7.36 -0.08
C VAL A 259 8.21 -8.22 0.97
N PRO A 260 6.90 -8.41 0.85
CA PRO A 260 6.17 -9.37 1.68
C PRO A 260 6.63 -10.81 1.45
N VAL A 261 6.46 -11.63 2.48
CA VAL A 261 6.82 -13.05 2.47
C VAL A 261 6.12 -13.87 1.37
N ASP A 262 5.01 -13.39 0.82
CA ASP A 262 4.27 -14.03 -0.28
C ASP A 262 4.67 -13.53 -1.67
N THR A 263 5.78 -12.83 -1.79
CA THR A 263 6.26 -12.31 -3.08
C THR A 263 6.76 -13.43 -3.98
N SER A 264 6.51 -13.31 -5.29
CA SER A 264 6.96 -14.25 -6.31
C SER A 264 8.48 -14.38 -6.38
N MET A 265 8.96 -15.60 -6.66
CA MET A 265 10.38 -15.87 -6.90
C MET A 265 10.93 -15.14 -8.13
N VAL A 266 10.09 -14.69 -9.04
CA VAL A 266 10.48 -13.95 -10.25
C VAL A 266 11.42 -12.78 -9.92
N ILE A 267 11.19 -12.08 -8.81
CA ILE A 267 12.01 -10.92 -8.42
C ILE A 267 13.48 -11.30 -8.16
N ASN A 268 13.75 -12.51 -7.63
CA ASN A 268 15.10 -13.01 -7.38
C ASN A 268 15.92 -13.22 -8.65
N GLU A 269 15.23 -13.44 -9.78
CA GLU A 269 15.86 -13.81 -11.04
C GLU A 269 16.16 -12.61 -11.94
N ILE A 270 15.49 -11.49 -11.70
CA ILE A 270 15.56 -10.31 -12.55
C ILE A 270 16.33 -9.16 -11.91
N THR A 271 16.74 -9.28 -10.66
CA THR A 271 17.53 -8.27 -9.95
C THR A 271 18.59 -8.92 -9.08
N ASP A 272 19.76 -8.30 -9.04
CA ASP A 272 20.85 -8.67 -8.12
C ASP A 272 20.66 -8.09 -6.70
N ALA A 273 19.52 -7.49 -6.43
CA ALA A 273 19.22 -6.87 -5.14
C ALA A 273 19.16 -7.89 -4.01
N SER A 274 19.64 -7.50 -2.84
CA SER A 274 19.37 -8.24 -1.61
C SER A 274 17.91 -8.11 -1.23
N LEU A 275 17.15 -9.22 -1.26
CA LEU A 275 15.75 -9.24 -0.87
C LEU A 275 15.60 -9.39 0.64
N ILE A 276 14.77 -8.54 1.23
CA ILE A 276 14.41 -8.55 2.64
C ILE A 276 12.92 -8.86 2.73
N MET A 277 12.60 -10.02 3.27
CA MET A 277 11.22 -10.44 3.45
C MET A 277 10.64 -9.88 4.74
N THR A 278 9.44 -9.35 4.67
CA THR A 278 8.67 -8.85 5.81
C THR A 278 7.25 -9.42 5.85
N LYS A 279 6.50 -9.12 6.91
CA LYS A 279 5.06 -9.42 6.95
C LYS A 279 4.33 -8.67 5.84
N THR A 280 3.15 -9.18 5.49
CA THR A 280 2.25 -8.52 4.53
C THR A 280 1.69 -7.24 5.15
N GLY A 281 1.86 -6.11 4.48
CA GLY A 281 1.32 -4.81 4.90
C GLY A 281 2.22 -3.65 4.48
N GLU A 282 1.60 -2.50 4.20
CA GLU A 282 2.34 -1.29 3.81
C GLU A 282 3.19 -0.74 4.95
N ARG A 283 2.70 -0.87 6.19
CA ARG A 283 3.39 -0.49 7.42
C ARG A 283 4.65 -1.32 7.63
N GLU A 284 4.52 -2.63 7.51
CA GLU A 284 5.59 -3.60 7.69
C GLU A 284 6.70 -3.39 6.67
N ILE A 285 6.32 -3.14 5.40
CA ILE A 285 7.26 -2.80 4.34
C ILE A 285 7.96 -1.47 4.65
N SER A 286 7.21 -0.42 4.98
CA SER A 286 7.74 0.90 5.32
C SER A 286 8.75 0.84 6.47
N GLN A 287 8.43 0.12 7.56
CA GLN A 287 9.31 -0.03 8.70
C GLN A 287 10.55 -0.86 8.36
N ALA A 288 10.39 -2.01 7.70
CA ALA A 288 11.54 -2.84 7.30
C ALA A 288 12.49 -2.12 6.32
N MET A 289 11.97 -1.22 5.48
CA MET A 289 12.80 -0.39 4.60
C MET A 289 13.68 0.57 5.38
N ILE A 290 13.18 1.18 6.45
CA ILE A 290 13.96 2.06 7.33
C ILE A 290 15.03 1.26 8.05
N ASP A 291 14.63 0.16 8.71
CA ASP A 291 15.51 -0.67 9.52
C ASP A 291 16.69 -1.22 8.72
N ASN A 292 16.48 -1.46 7.43
CA ASN A 292 17.49 -2.03 6.53
C ASN A 292 18.11 -1.03 5.56
N SER A 293 17.70 0.23 5.58
CA SER A 293 18.09 1.27 4.61
C SER A 293 17.91 0.76 3.17
N ALA A 294 16.73 0.26 2.87
CA ALA A 294 16.41 -0.30 1.56
C ALA A 294 16.09 0.79 0.52
N ASP A 295 16.46 0.54 -0.73
CA ASP A 295 16.34 1.51 -1.82
C ASP A 295 14.96 1.48 -2.50
N PHE A 296 14.24 0.34 -2.39
CA PHE A 296 12.92 0.13 -2.94
C PHE A 296 12.14 -0.87 -2.09
N GLY A 297 10.84 -0.75 -2.06
CA GLY A 297 9.96 -1.72 -1.42
C GLY A 297 8.60 -1.76 -2.11
N GLY A 298 7.90 -2.87 -2.00
CA GLY A 298 6.58 -2.97 -2.58
C GLY A 298 5.95 -4.34 -2.45
N SER A 299 4.69 -4.41 -2.85
CA SER A 299 3.90 -5.63 -2.83
C SER A 299 3.09 -5.81 -4.12
N SER A 300 2.64 -7.03 -4.36
CA SER A 300 1.86 -7.40 -5.54
C SER A 300 0.46 -6.75 -5.61
N ASN A 301 0.06 -5.98 -4.60
CA ASN A 301 -1.19 -5.22 -4.61
C ASN A 301 -1.05 -3.82 -5.26
N GLY A 302 0.13 -3.50 -5.83
CA GLY A 302 0.42 -2.22 -6.49
C GLY A 302 0.91 -1.10 -5.57
N ALA A 303 1.17 -1.39 -4.29
CA ALA A 303 1.79 -0.45 -3.36
C ALA A 303 3.31 -0.51 -3.49
N PHE A 304 3.93 0.55 -4.01
CA PHE A 304 5.37 0.66 -4.21
C PHE A 304 5.91 1.87 -3.45
N ILE A 305 7.04 1.70 -2.76
CA ILE A 305 7.64 2.70 -1.86
C ILE A 305 9.02 3.10 -2.39
N PHE A 306 9.23 4.39 -2.50
CA PHE A 306 10.46 5.01 -3.00
C PHE A 306 11.02 5.95 -1.93
N PRO A 307 12.01 5.53 -1.10
CA PRO A 307 12.52 6.31 0.04
C PRO A 307 13.03 7.70 -0.32
N ARG A 308 13.52 7.86 -1.56
CA ARG A 308 13.93 9.17 -2.10
C ARG A 308 12.79 10.19 -2.14
N MET A 309 11.53 9.73 -2.28
CA MET A 309 10.32 10.56 -2.15
C MET A 309 9.78 10.50 -0.74
N SER A 310 9.30 9.33 -0.32
CA SER A 310 8.76 9.08 1.01
C SER A 310 8.73 7.60 1.34
N TYR A 311 8.45 7.25 2.59
CA TYR A 311 8.16 5.87 3.00
C TYR A 311 6.66 5.52 2.92
N CYS A 312 5.84 6.40 2.36
CA CYS A 312 4.45 6.11 1.99
C CYS A 312 4.43 5.50 0.59
N PRO A 313 3.60 4.47 0.31
CA PRO A 313 3.41 3.98 -1.04
C PRO A 313 2.98 5.10 -2.00
N ASP A 314 3.56 5.12 -3.20
CA ASP A 314 3.39 6.20 -4.16
C ASP A 314 2.93 5.69 -5.54
N GLY A 315 1.62 5.58 -5.70
CA GLY A 315 1.00 5.23 -6.97
C GLY A 315 1.13 6.34 -8.03
N ILE A 316 1.38 7.59 -7.60
CA ILE A 316 1.56 8.73 -8.52
C ILE A 316 2.91 8.61 -9.25
N LEU A 317 4.00 8.45 -8.48
CA LEU A 317 5.32 8.21 -9.08
C LEU A 317 5.33 6.90 -9.88
N SER A 318 4.71 5.85 -9.33
CA SER A 318 4.62 4.55 -10.01
C SER A 318 3.93 4.65 -11.36
N SER A 319 2.85 5.45 -11.48
CA SER A 319 2.16 5.65 -12.75
C SER A 319 3.07 6.28 -13.82
N ALA A 320 3.87 7.28 -13.43
CA ALA A 320 4.84 7.91 -14.32
C ALA A 320 6.00 6.96 -14.71
N MET A 321 6.43 6.10 -13.78
CA MET A 321 7.45 5.07 -14.07
C MET A 321 6.93 4.00 -15.04
N VAL A 322 5.69 3.55 -14.88
CA VAL A 322 5.05 2.60 -15.81
C VAL A 322 4.95 3.21 -17.21
N ALA A 323 4.51 4.48 -17.32
CA ALA A 323 4.45 5.18 -18.59
C ALA A 323 5.84 5.29 -19.25
N LYS A 324 6.89 5.60 -18.47
CA LYS A 324 8.27 5.66 -18.97
C LYS A 324 8.75 4.32 -19.51
N LEU A 325 8.56 3.23 -18.75
CA LEU A 325 8.91 1.88 -19.18
C LEU A 325 8.22 1.49 -20.48
N SER A 326 6.94 1.86 -20.64
CA SER A 326 6.14 1.57 -21.82
C SER A 326 6.50 2.44 -23.03
N GLY A 327 7.09 3.60 -22.82
CA GLY A 327 7.66 4.44 -23.89
C GLY A 327 8.98 3.89 -24.46
N GLU A 328 9.71 3.13 -23.67
CA GLU A 328 10.97 2.50 -24.09
C GLU A 328 10.73 1.14 -24.78
N ASN A 329 9.76 0.37 -24.29
CA ASN A 329 9.39 -0.96 -24.81
C ASN A 329 7.91 -1.22 -24.52
N THR A 330 7.22 -2.02 -25.35
CA THR A 330 5.83 -2.36 -25.06
C THR A 330 5.71 -3.08 -23.72
N LEU A 331 4.72 -2.70 -22.92
CA LEU A 331 4.51 -3.30 -21.60
C LEU A 331 4.29 -4.82 -21.70
N ARG A 332 3.62 -5.24 -22.78
CA ARG A 332 3.44 -6.65 -23.11
C ARG A 332 4.76 -7.38 -23.31
N SER A 333 5.70 -6.82 -24.07
CA SER A 333 7.00 -7.47 -24.29
C SER A 333 7.84 -7.54 -23.03
N LEU A 334 7.77 -6.51 -22.17
CA LEU A 334 8.42 -6.51 -20.87
C LEU A 334 7.89 -7.64 -19.96
N VAL A 335 6.57 -7.80 -19.90
CA VAL A 335 5.92 -8.87 -19.11
C VAL A 335 6.22 -10.26 -19.67
N ASP A 336 6.20 -10.41 -21.01
CA ASP A 336 6.50 -11.69 -21.67
C ASP A 336 7.97 -12.10 -21.49
N GLY A 337 8.86 -11.14 -21.30
CA GLY A 337 10.29 -11.34 -21.03
C GLY A 337 10.59 -11.78 -19.58
N LEU A 338 9.64 -11.64 -18.66
CA LEU A 338 9.82 -12.10 -17.28
C LEU A 338 9.84 -13.63 -17.19
N PRO A 339 10.59 -14.20 -16.24
CA PRO A 339 10.54 -15.62 -15.94
C PRO A 339 9.10 -16.09 -15.65
N LYS A 340 8.71 -17.20 -16.26
CA LYS A 340 7.36 -17.75 -16.07
C LYS A 340 7.34 -18.69 -14.90
N VAL A 341 6.34 -18.52 -14.04
CA VAL A 341 6.10 -19.36 -12.89
C VAL A 341 4.63 -19.81 -12.87
N SER A 342 4.39 -20.93 -12.23
CA SER A 342 3.05 -21.42 -11.90
C SER A 342 2.81 -21.19 -10.42
N ARG A 343 1.68 -20.57 -10.08
CA ARG A 343 1.31 -20.24 -8.70
C ARG A 343 -0.12 -20.65 -8.42
N GLU A 344 -0.35 -21.21 -7.25
CA GLU A 344 -1.66 -21.57 -6.74
C GLU A 344 -1.82 -21.16 -5.29
N ALA A 345 -3.03 -20.77 -4.90
CA ALA A 345 -3.39 -20.48 -3.51
C ALA A 345 -4.59 -21.32 -3.09
N SER A 346 -4.58 -21.79 -1.85
CA SER A 346 -5.64 -22.61 -1.25
C SER A 346 -5.90 -22.14 0.17
N ARG A 347 -7.12 -22.39 0.68
CA ARG A 347 -7.51 -22.09 2.06
C ARG A 347 -8.08 -23.32 2.72
N ILE A 348 -7.68 -23.57 3.96
CA ILE A 348 -8.18 -24.65 4.81
C ILE A 348 -8.87 -24.02 6.01
N ILE A 349 -10.15 -24.32 6.16
CA ILE A 349 -10.94 -23.88 7.33
C ILE A 349 -10.88 -25.00 8.37
N TYR A 350 -10.62 -24.64 9.64
CA TYR A 350 -10.57 -25.58 10.76
C TYR A 350 -11.45 -25.15 11.91
N GLU A 351 -12.16 -26.11 12.54
CA GLU A 351 -13.25 -25.82 13.47
C GLU A 351 -12.80 -25.48 14.92
N ARG A 352 -11.56 -25.78 15.30
CA ARG A 352 -11.09 -25.63 16.69
C ARG A 352 -9.75 -24.92 16.76
N LYS A 353 -9.68 -23.84 17.58
CA LYS A 353 -8.39 -23.29 18.04
C LYS A 353 -7.62 -24.40 18.77
N ARG A 354 -6.48 -24.80 18.22
CA ARG A 354 -5.53 -25.73 18.84
C ARG A 354 -4.33 -24.94 19.32
N PRO A 355 -4.11 -24.83 20.63
CA PRO A 355 -2.97 -24.08 21.18
C PRO A 355 -1.60 -24.62 20.74
N ASP A 356 -1.54 -25.91 20.38
CA ASP A 356 -0.33 -26.63 19.94
C ASP A 356 -0.10 -26.61 18.43
N LEU A 357 -1.00 -26.01 17.64
CA LEU A 357 -0.96 -26.06 16.17
C LEU A 357 0.35 -25.49 15.60
N THR A 358 0.79 -24.34 16.10
CA THR A 358 2.07 -23.75 15.68
C THR A 358 3.26 -24.66 15.98
N LYS A 359 3.25 -25.33 17.13
CA LYS A 359 4.30 -26.29 17.51
C LYS A 359 4.33 -27.48 16.57
N ARG A 360 3.18 -28.07 16.29
CA ARG A 360 3.05 -29.20 15.35
C ARG A 360 3.49 -28.83 13.95
N MET A 361 3.07 -27.66 13.43
CA MET A 361 3.54 -27.15 12.14
C MET A 361 5.07 -27.06 12.09
N ASN A 362 5.70 -26.54 13.15
CA ASN A 362 7.15 -26.46 13.26
C ASN A 362 7.81 -27.86 13.25
N GLU A 363 7.21 -28.85 13.91
CA GLU A 363 7.74 -30.23 13.96
C GLU A 363 7.64 -30.89 12.57
N GLU A 364 6.50 -30.79 11.89
CA GLU A 364 6.30 -31.32 10.54
C GLU A 364 7.28 -30.69 9.54
N ILE A 365 7.39 -29.35 9.51
CA ILE A 365 8.27 -28.66 8.56
C ILE A 365 9.75 -28.99 8.82
N ARG A 366 10.19 -29.04 10.08
CA ARG A 366 11.58 -29.39 10.41
C ARG A 366 11.97 -30.82 10.05
N SER A 367 11.00 -31.71 9.85
CA SER A 367 11.27 -33.08 9.41
C SER A 367 11.57 -33.20 7.91
N LEU A 368 11.37 -32.13 7.14
CA LEU A 368 11.58 -32.08 5.69
C LEU A 368 12.96 -31.54 5.35
N GLU A 369 13.47 -31.92 4.18
CA GLU A 369 14.63 -31.28 3.57
C GLU A 369 14.18 -30.04 2.81
N TYR A 370 14.81 -28.88 3.03
CA TYR A 370 14.53 -27.63 2.36
C TYR A 370 15.82 -26.75 2.26
N GLU A 371 15.84 -25.82 1.32
CA GLU A 371 16.97 -24.89 1.16
C GLU A 371 16.97 -23.80 2.24
N SER A 372 15.85 -23.17 2.48
CA SER A 372 15.71 -22.15 3.52
C SER A 372 14.30 -22.06 4.06
N LEU A 373 14.16 -21.50 5.27
CA LEU A 373 12.89 -21.29 5.96
C LEU A 373 12.81 -19.86 6.47
N CYS A 374 11.77 -19.12 6.01
CA CYS A 374 11.41 -17.80 6.54
C CYS A 374 10.15 -17.91 7.39
N THR A 375 10.23 -17.43 8.64
CA THR A 375 9.12 -17.50 9.62
C THR A 375 8.57 -16.12 10.00
N VAL A 376 8.76 -15.11 9.17
CA VAL A 376 8.34 -13.73 9.44
C VAL A 376 6.81 -13.63 9.55
N GLU A 377 6.08 -14.36 8.68
CA GLU A 377 4.62 -14.46 8.71
C GLU A 377 4.20 -15.86 8.29
N GLY A 378 4.15 -16.79 9.23
CA GLY A 378 3.94 -18.21 8.94
C GLY A 378 5.24 -18.92 8.56
N TRP A 379 5.18 -19.85 7.62
CA TRP A 379 6.29 -20.66 7.18
C TRP A 379 6.41 -20.62 5.66
N ARG A 380 7.32 -19.82 5.15
CA ARG A 380 7.73 -19.87 3.76
C ARG A 380 8.95 -20.77 3.66
N VAL A 381 8.79 -21.87 2.95
CA VAL A 381 9.79 -22.90 2.74
C VAL A 381 10.26 -22.84 1.30
N GLU A 382 11.55 -22.52 1.10
CA GLU A 382 12.19 -22.53 -0.21
C GLU A 382 12.70 -23.93 -0.53
N MET A 383 12.44 -24.37 -1.74
CA MET A 383 12.83 -25.65 -2.31
C MET A 383 13.62 -25.39 -3.60
N GLU A 384 14.32 -26.39 -4.15
CA GLU A 384 15.23 -26.29 -5.30
C GLU A 384 14.66 -25.48 -6.50
N SER A 385 13.38 -25.59 -6.80
CA SER A 385 12.77 -24.98 -7.99
C SER A 385 11.44 -24.27 -7.69
N GLY A 386 11.19 -23.92 -6.44
CA GLY A 386 9.96 -23.27 -6.01
C GLY A 386 9.87 -23.11 -4.52
N TRP A 387 8.73 -22.68 -4.05
CA TRP A 387 8.47 -22.46 -2.63
C TRP A 387 7.01 -22.70 -2.29
N TYR A 388 6.73 -22.92 -1.00
CA TYR A 388 5.38 -22.85 -0.46
C TYR A 388 5.36 -22.00 0.81
N LEU A 389 4.20 -21.38 1.06
CA LEU A 389 3.93 -20.57 2.27
C LEU A 389 2.68 -21.12 2.94
N ILE A 390 2.79 -21.43 4.23
CA ILE A 390 1.66 -21.75 5.10
C ILE A 390 1.55 -20.62 6.12
N ARG A 391 0.39 -19.96 6.23
CA ARG A 391 0.17 -18.91 7.23
C ARG A 391 -1.26 -18.92 7.77
N PHE A 392 -1.43 -18.44 8.99
CA PHE A 392 -2.74 -18.13 9.54
C PHE A 392 -3.25 -16.86 8.88
N PHE A 393 -4.45 -16.91 8.31
CA PHE A 393 -5.06 -15.78 7.58
C PHE A 393 -6.13 -15.09 8.41
N GLU A 394 -6.97 -15.87 9.08
CA GLU A 394 -8.04 -15.43 9.99
C GLU A 394 -8.11 -16.40 11.17
N ASP A 395 -8.97 -16.13 12.15
CA ASP A 395 -9.05 -16.93 13.40
C ASP A 395 -9.13 -18.45 13.21
N ASN A 396 -9.65 -18.92 12.07
CA ASN A 396 -9.85 -20.33 11.77
C ASN A 396 -9.55 -20.70 10.31
N VAL A 397 -8.73 -19.91 9.64
CA VAL A 397 -8.34 -20.11 8.23
C VAL A 397 -6.83 -20.18 8.12
N ILE A 398 -6.33 -21.25 7.52
CA ILE A 398 -4.94 -21.38 7.09
C ILE A 398 -4.89 -21.15 5.58
N SER A 399 -4.07 -20.20 5.16
CA SER A 399 -3.77 -19.96 3.75
C SER A 399 -2.51 -20.72 3.35
N ILE A 400 -2.56 -21.37 2.22
CA ILE A 400 -1.42 -22.03 1.59
C ILE A 400 -1.22 -21.38 0.23
N ILE A 401 0.02 -21.04 -0.09
CA ILE A 401 0.43 -20.57 -1.42
C ILE A 401 1.60 -21.45 -1.84
N ALA A 402 1.61 -21.91 -3.10
CA ALA A 402 2.75 -22.59 -3.69
C ALA A 402 3.10 -21.94 -5.03
N GLU A 403 4.37 -21.82 -5.34
CA GLU A 403 4.89 -21.31 -6.60
C GLU A 403 6.12 -22.09 -7.04
N ALA A 404 6.20 -22.41 -8.33
CA ALA A 404 7.35 -23.05 -8.93
C ALA A 404 7.47 -22.72 -10.42
N ARG A 405 8.63 -23.01 -11.03
CA ARG A 405 8.87 -22.89 -12.46
C ARG A 405 7.93 -23.79 -13.27
N ASP A 406 7.78 -25.00 -12.82
CA ASP A 406 6.96 -26.01 -13.45
C ASP A 406 5.62 -26.20 -12.72
N LYS A 407 4.55 -26.38 -13.48
CA LYS A 407 3.20 -26.54 -12.91
C LYS A 407 3.05 -27.83 -12.12
N VAL A 408 3.69 -28.91 -12.55
CA VAL A 408 3.58 -30.22 -11.85
C VAL A 408 4.31 -30.12 -10.52
N TYR A 409 5.51 -29.53 -10.51
CA TYR A 409 6.25 -29.31 -9.27
C TYR A 409 5.52 -28.37 -8.31
N MET A 410 4.90 -27.29 -8.81
CA MET A 410 4.05 -26.43 -7.99
C MET A 410 2.90 -27.20 -7.33
N GLN A 411 2.26 -28.12 -8.07
CA GLN A 411 1.20 -28.98 -7.51
C GLN A 411 1.74 -29.91 -6.42
N CYS A 412 2.93 -30.51 -6.62
CA CYS A 412 3.59 -31.30 -5.58
C CYS A 412 3.85 -30.48 -4.31
N LEU A 413 4.36 -29.25 -4.45
CA LEU A 413 4.58 -28.35 -3.31
C LEU A 413 3.27 -28.01 -2.58
N MET A 414 2.19 -27.79 -3.34
CA MET A 414 0.87 -27.56 -2.78
C MET A 414 0.34 -28.76 -1.99
N GLU A 415 0.57 -29.99 -2.48
CA GLU A 415 0.20 -31.23 -1.78
C GLU A 415 1.01 -31.40 -0.50
N ILE A 416 2.33 -31.24 -0.56
CA ILE A 416 3.20 -31.25 0.63
C ILE A 416 2.70 -30.28 1.70
N ALA A 417 2.42 -29.05 1.31
CA ALA A 417 1.93 -28.04 2.24
C ALA A 417 0.55 -28.39 2.84
N ARG A 418 -0.35 -28.98 2.04
CA ARG A 418 -1.65 -29.48 2.51
C ARG A 418 -1.50 -30.62 3.51
N ASP A 419 -0.62 -31.59 3.24
CA ASP A 419 -0.35 -32.72 4.11
C ASP A 419 0.20 -32.27 5.48
N ILE A 420 1.14 -31.32 5.49
CA ILE A 420 1.66 -30.71 6.72
C ILE A 420 0.50 -30.13 7.55
N VAL A 421 -0.37 -29.34 6.92
CA VAL A 421 -1.52 -28.73 7.61
C VAL A 421 -2.48 -29.82 8.14
N GLN A 422 -2.78 -30.82 7.34
CA GLN A 422 -3.69 -31.91 7.74
C GLN A 422 -3.12 -32.75 8.89
N HIS A 423 -1.82 -33.04 8.88
CA HIS A 423 -1.15 -33.77 9.96
C HIS A 423 -1.13 -32.94 11.25
N ALA A 424 -0.81 -31.64 11.16
CA ALA A 424 -0.84 -30.77 12.31
C ALA A 424 -2.26 -30.57 12.90
N LEU A 425 -3.30 -30.70 12.10
CA LEU A 425 -4.70 -30.58 12.53
C LEU A 425 -5.26 -31.88 13.14
N LYS A 426 -4.68 -33.06 12.89
CA LYS A 426 -5.04 -34.34 13.55
C LYS A 426 -4.55 -34.37 14.99
#